data_3a07d6c392cb9234e76dfd7674305d15
#
_entry.id   3a07d6c392cb9234e76dfd7674305d15
#
_cell.length_a   1.000
_cell.length_b   1.000
_cell.length_c   1.000
_cell.angle_alpha   90.00
_cell.angle_beta   90.00
_cell.angle_gamma   90.00
#
_symmetry.space_group_name_H-M   'P 1'
#
loop_
_entity.id
_entity.type
_entity.pdbx_description
1 polymer ?
#
loop_
_entity_poly.entity_id
_entity_poly.type
_entity_poly.pdbx_seq_one_letter_code
_entity_poly.pdbx_strand_id
1 'polypeptide(L)'
;MLAIFLLFGHWMEMRARRGSSDAVRALLDLAPQQAVVERGGQLATVAVDDVVVGDVLVLRPGDKVAVDGVVLDGATAVDESMITGESLPVAKAAGDAVIAGTIGQSGSVRYRATKVGGETALAQIVAMVQRAQNSKAPAQRLADRAAHYLVLLAVGSGLATFAVWTFVAREPPLLALTFAVSAIVIACPDALGLATPTAVMVATDMGAKRGVLFKEAVSLELAARIQAVIIDKTGTLTEGRPRVTDVVALEGISEDELLRLEAAAEVRSGHPLAKAILDEAERRGLVVPTEIEAFESIAGLGVRARVGGRDVLVGTLRLLEQNGIPLDGLREAADRLLAEGKTLMLVAVDGQPAGVVAAADPIRPTARSAVRGLQDLGIDVVMMTGDNKHTAEAVAHQVGITRVLAEVLPADKAGEVERLQAEGTFVAMVGDGVNDAPALAQADLGIAIGAGTDVAVEAGDIVLMHSDPADILAAIRLSKATVRKMRQNLFWAAIYNVVAIPIAAGLLYRPFGIILRPEFGALAMSASSITVVSNALLLRRVRL
;
A
#
# COMPACT_ATOMS: atom_id res chain seq x y z
N MET A 1 3.25 24.60 -43.12
CA MET A 1 2.09 23.83 -42.63
C MET A 1 2.53 22.62 -41.82
N LEU A 2 3.40 21.73 -42.33
CA LEU A 2 3.87 20.53 -41.62
C LEU A 2 4.39 20.82 -40.19
N ALA A 3 5.31 21.78 -40.03
CA ALA A 3 5.87 22.15 -38.73
C ALA A 3 4.82 22.68 -37.75
N ILE A 4 3.78 23.38 -38.24
CA ILE A 4 2.70 23.91 -37.41
C ILE A 4 1.88 22.74 -36.83
N PHE A 5 1.53 21.74 -37.64
CA PHE A 5 0.77 20.57 -37.16
C PHE A 5 1.60 19.71 -36.21
N LEU A 6 2.90 19.54 -36.45
CA LEU A 6 3.79 18.82 -35.53
C LEU A 6 3.89 19.55 -34.18
N LEU A 7 4.12 20.87 -34.19
CA LEU A 7 4.20 21.66 -32.96
C LEU A 7 2.86 21.68 -32.19
N PHE A 8 1.75 21.78 -32.91
CA PHE A 8 0.42 21.74 -32.32
C PHE A 8 0.14 20.37 -31.66
N GLY A 9 0.48 19.28 -32.35
CA GLY A 9 0.36 17.93 -31.80
C GLY A 9 1.19 17.76 -30.52
N HIS A 10 2.44 18.20 -30.57
CA HIS A 10 3.32 18.14 -29.40
C HIS A 10 2.86 19.04 -28.24
N TRP A 11 2.33 20.23 -28.54
CA TRP A 11 1.73 21.09 -27.52
C TRP A 11 0.51 20.45 -26.87
N MET A 12 -0.40 19.84 -27.66
CA MET A 12 -1.56 19.11 -27.15
C MET A 12 -1.14 17.94 -26.26
N GLU A 13 -0.13 17.18 -26.65
CA GLU A 13 0.46 16.10 -25.88
C GLU A 13 0.99 16.60 -24.53
N MET A 14 1.84 17.65 -24.54
CA MET A 14 2.37 18.24 -23.31
C MET A 14 1.27 18.74 -22.38
N ARG A 15 0.20 19.33 -22.94
CA ARG A 15 -0.96 19.78 -22.16
C ARG A 15 -1.70 18.62 -21.50
N ALA A 16 -1.87 17.51 -22.22
CA ALA A 16 -2.50 16.30 -21.68
C ALA A 16 -1.65 15.65 -20.57
N ARG A 17 -0.32 15.65 -20.72
CA ARG A 17 0.60 15.17 -19.68
C ARG A 17 0.58 16.02 -18.41
N ARG A 18 0.43 17.35 -18.50
CA ARG A 18 0.39 18.25 -17.33
C ARG A 18 -0.75 17.92 -16.36
N GLY A 19 -1.88 17.45 -16.85
CA GLY A 19 -3.02 17.06 -16.01
C GLY A 19 -2.85 15.76 -15.25
N SER A 20 -1.73 15.04 -15.38
CA SER A 20 -1.50 13.75 -14.73
C SER A 20 -0.51 13.79 -13.55
N SER A 21 0.02 14.98 -13.19
CA SER A 21 0.96 15.15 -12.06
C SER A 21 0.32 15.81 -10.83
N ASP A 22 -1.00 15.77 -10.72
CA ASP A 22 -1.73 16.49 -9.67
C ASP A 22 -1.48 15.89 -8.26
N ALA A 23 -1.27 14.55 -8.13
CA ALA A 23 -1.05 13.93 -6.83
C ALA A 23 0.30 14.32 -6.20
N VAL A 24 1.38 14.30 -6.99
CA VAL A 24 2.70 14.72 -6.48
C VAL A 24 2.65 16.16 -5.99
N ARG A 25 1.99 17.04 -6.75
CA ARG A 25 1.82 18.44 -6.36
C ARG A 25 0.98 18.57 -5.09
N ALA A 26 -0.13 17.84 -4.99
CA ALA A 26 -0.97 17.83 -3.80
C ALA A 26 -0.21 17.34 -2.56
N LEU A 27 0.62 16.31 -2.69
CA LEU A 27 1.48 15.83 -1.60
C LEU A 27 2.54 16.87 -1.20
N LEU A 28 3.17 17.53 -2.15
CA LEU A 28 4.14 18.60 -1.86
C LEU A 28 3.48 19.80 -1.18
N ASP A 29 2.22 20.11 -1.50
CA ASP A 29 1.45 21.19 -0.89
C ASP A 29 1.06 20.88 0.59
N LEU A 30 1.22 19.63 1.05
CA LEU A 30 1.02 19.26 2.45
C LEU A 30 2.14 19.83 3.35
N ALA A 31 3.38 19.87 2.87
CA ALA A 31 4.49 20.41 3.64
C ALA A 31 4.35 21.93 3.81
N PRO A 32 4.49 22.48 5.02
CA PRO A 32 4.55 23.93 5.22
C PRO A 32 5.88 24.48 4.70
N GLN A 33 5.90 25.76 4.34
CA GLN A 33 7.15 26.41 3.89
C GLN A 33 7.99 26.92 5.06
N GLN A 34 7.37 27.11 6.24
CA GLN A 34 7.99 27.67 7.43
C GLN A 34 7.66 26.82 8.65
N ALA A 35 8.56 26.82 9.62
CA ALA A 35 8.41 26.15 10.91
C ALA A 35 8.73 27.11 12.05
N VAL A 36 8.10 26.89 13.21
CA VAL A 36 8.44 27.62 14.44
C VAL A 36 9.38 26.76 15.27
N VAL A 37 10.64 27.19 15.39
CA VAL A 37 11.71 26.49 16.12
C VAL A 37 12.06 27.25 17.38
N GLU A 38 12.30 26.52 18.46
CA GLU A 38 12.83 27.06 19.71
C GLU A 38 14.35 26.91 19.73
N ARG A 39 15.07 28.02 19.64
CA ARG A 39 16.53 28.06 19.73
C ARG A 39 16.96 29.01 20.86
N GLY A 40 17.71 28.50 21.84
CA GLY A 40 18.15 29.30 22.98
C GLY A 40 17.02 29.88 23.86
N GLY A 41 15.87 29.18 23.92
CA GLY A 41 14.70 29.62 24.69
C GLY A 41 13.86 30.71 24.00
N GLN A 42 14.14 31.05 22.75
CA GLN A 42 13.36 31.98 21.95
C GLN A 42 12.73 31.27 20.74
N LEU A 43 11.49 31.63 20.44
CA LEU A 43 10.78 31.12 19.26
C LEU A 43 11.19 31.94 18.04
N ALA A 44 11.61 31.27 16.99
CA ALA A 44 11.95 31.86 15.70
C ALA A 44 11.22 31.13 14.58
N THR A 45 10.68 31.88 13.62
CA THR A 45 10.13 31.29 12.38
C THR A 45 11.26 31.16 11.38
N VAL A 46 11.52 29.93 10.90
CA VAL A 46 12.56 29.61 9.94
C VAL A 46 11.96 28.90 8.71
N ALA A 47 12.69 28.87 7.60
CA ALA A 47 12.28 28.01 6.50
C ALA A 47 12.40 26.53 6.92
N VAL A 48 11.52 25.67 6.43
CA VAL A 48 11.55 24.23 6.80
C VAL A 48 12.88 23.59 6.38
N ASP A 49 13.49 24.05 5.29
CA ASP A 49 14.79 23.59 4.80
C ASP A 49 15.96 23.92 5.75
N ASP A 50 15.78 24.89 6.68
CA ASP A 50 16.77 25.29 7.68
C ASP A 50 16.62 24.53 9.02
N VAL A 51 15.64 23.65 9.12
CA VAL A 51 15.42 22.79 10.30
C VAL A 51 16.41 21.63 10.25
N VAL A 52 17.07 21.38 11.39
CA VAL A 52 18.02 20.26 11.54
C VAL A 52 17.54 19.24 12.56
N VAL A 53 18.02 18.01 12.44
CA VAL A 53 17.73 16.94 13.40
C VAL A 53 18.15 17.39 14.80
N GLY A 54 17.26 17.23 15.77
CA GLY A 54 17.45 17.67 17.15
C GLY A 54 16.85 19.04 17.49
N ASP A 55 16.49 19.87 16.50
CA ASP A 55 15.74 21.12 16.74
C ASP A 55 14.42 20.82 17.47
N VAL A 56 14.03 21.72 18.36
CA VAL A 56 12.73 21.66 19.04
C VAL A 56 11.77 22.59 18.32
N LEU A 57 10.65 22.02 17.85
CA LEU A 57 9.60 22.74 17.13
C LEU A 57 8.35 22.86 17.99
N VAL A 58 7.56 23.89 17.73
CA VAL A 58 6.26 24.12 18.36
C VAL A 58 5.16 23.92 17.33
N LEU A 59 4.22 23.01 17.62
CA LEU A 59 3.00 22.80 16.85
C LEU A 59 1.82 23.41 17.59
N ARG A 60 1.08 24.27 16.92
CA ARG A 60 -0.13 24.92 17.44
C ARG A 60 -1.36 24.43 16.68
N PRO A 61 -2.57 24.63 17.22
CA PRO A 61 -3.80 24.31 16.48
C PRO A 61 -3.85 25.04 15.13
N GLY A 62 -4.10 24.29 14.06
CA GLY A 62 -4.13 24.79 12.68
C GLY A 62 -2.77 24.76 11.96
N ASP A 63 -1.68 24.57 12.68
CA ASP A 63 -0.36 24.46 12.06
C ASP A 63 -0.17 23.06 11.44
N LYS A 64 0.61 23.00 10.35
CA LYS A 64 1.10 21.76 9.76
C LYS A 64 2.41 21.34 10.45
N VAL A 65 2.56 20.06 10.72
CA VAL A 65 3.82 19.48 11.19
C VAL A 65 4.88 19.66 10.10
N ALA A 66 5.97 20.33 10.43
CA ALA A 66 6.98 20.73 9.45
C ALA A 66 7.92 19.58 9.06
N VAL A 67 8.34 18.77 10.04
CA VAL A 67 9.29 17.66 9.90
C VAL A 67 8.88 16.52 10.82
N ASP A 68 9.33 15.30 10.56
CA ASP A 68 9.04 14.17 11.44
C ASP A 68 9.75 14.36 12.79
N GLY A 69 9.07 13.98 13.87
CA GLY A 69 9.63 14.16 15.19
C GLY A 69 8.94 13.36 16.28
N VAL A 70 9.40 13.56 17.50
CA VAL A 70 8.82 12.96 18.72
C VAL A 70 8.41 14.07 19.68
N VAL A 71 7.19 13.98 20.19
CA VAL A 71 6.63 14.93 21.15
C VAL A 71 7.46 14.90 22.45
N LEU A 72 7.89 16.05 22.93
CA LEU A 72 8.62 16.21 24.17
C LEU A 72 7.71 16.50 25.35
N ASP A 73 6.75 17.42 25.13
CA ASP A 73 5.79 17.82 26.13
C ASP A 73 4.53 18.41 25.48
N GLY A 74 3.47 18.52 26.28
CA GLY A 74 2.16 18.96 25.83
C GLY A 74 1.28 17.79 25.36
N ALA A 75 0.09 18.11 24.87
CA ALA A 75 -0.84 17.19 24.25
C ALA A 75 -1.57 17.88 23.11
N THR A 76 -1.82 17.15 22.04
CA THR A 76 -2.52 17.63 20.85
C THR A 76 -3.32 16.50 20.21
N ALA A 77 -4.33 16.83 19.42
CA ALA A 77 -4.91 15.90 18.45
C ALA A 77 -4.40 16.30 17.07
N VAL A 78 -3.90 15.33 16.33
CA VAL A 78 -3.31 15.53 14.99
C VAL A 78 -4.19 14.83 13.95
N ASP A 79 -4.56 15.56 12.92
CA ASP A 79 -5.22 15.01 11.74
C ASP A 79 -4.15 14.41 10.81
N GLU A 80 -4.11 13.10 10.78
CA GLU A 80 -3.19 12.32 9.94
C GLU A 80 -3.90 11.77 8.69
N SER A 81 -5.16 12.14 8.44
CA SER A 81 -6.01 11.55 7.39
C SER A 81 -5.41 11.61 5.98
N MET A 82 -4.64 12.65 5.68
CA MET A 82 -3.96 12.80 4.39
C MET A 82 -2.81 11.81 4.17
N ILE A 83 -2.29 11.23 5.25
CA ILE A 83 -1.18 10.28 5.22
C ILE A 83 -1.68 8.88 5.55
N THR A 84 -2.43 8.72 6.65
CA THR A 84 -2.90 7.42 7.13
C THR A 84 -4.30 7.03 6.61
N GLY A 85 -5.08 7.99 6.11
CA GLY A 85 -6.47 7.80 5.68
C GLY A 85 -7.47 7.69 6.83
N GLU A 86 -7.04 7.70 8.09
CA GLU A 86 -7.90 7.65 9.26
C GLU A 86 -8.55 9.03 9.48
N SER A 87 -9.88 9.09 9.39
CA SER A 87 -10.63 10.36 9.48
C SER A 87 -10.70 10.95 10.90
N LEU A 88 -10.41 10.16 11.93
CA LEU A 88 -10.43 10.62 13.31
C LEU A 88 -9.05 11.16 13.69
N PRO A 89 -8.98 12.36 14.30
CA PRO A 89 -7.72 12.89 14.81
C PRO A 89 -7.10 11.97 15.85
N VAL A 90 -5.80 11.78 15.75
CA VAL A 90 -5.03 10.93 16.66
C VAL A 90 -4.50 11.77 17.81
N ALA A 91 -4.80 11.37 19.06
CA ALA A 91 -4.22 12.02 20.23
C ALA A 91 -2.72 11.73 20.32
N LYS A 92 -1.92 12.80 20.55
CA LYS A 92 -0.47 12.71 20.71
C LYS A 92 -0.06 13.35 22.03
N ALA A 93 0.77 12.64 22.78
CA ALA A 93 1.36 13.04 24.05
C ALA A 93 2.87 12.86 24.04
N ALA A 94 3.54 13.20 25.14
CA ALA A 94 5.00 13.05 25.25
C ALA A 94 5.44 11.61 24.95
N GLY A 95 6.41 11.47 24.04
CA GLY A 95 6.92 10.20 23.53
C GLY A 95 6.30 9.73 22.21
N ASP A 96 5.18 10.30 21.79
CA ASP A 96 4.52 9.92 20.52
C ASP A 96 5.21 10.56 19.31
N ALA A 97 5.17 9.84 18.19
CA ALA A 97 5.69 10.34 16.92
C ALA A 97 4.68 11.27 16.23
N VAL A 98 5.18 12.32 15.58
CA VAL A 98 4.44 13.19 14.66
C VAL A 98 5.07 13.15 13.28
N ILE A 99 4.24 13.22 12.24
CA ILE A 99 4.61 13.02 10.84
C ILE A 99 4.46 14.33 10.07
N ALA A 100 5.46 14.69 9.26
CA ALA A 100 5.44 15.89 8.43
C ALA A 100 4.21 15.94 7.50
N GLY A 101 3.58 17.12 7.39
CA GLY A 101 2.41 17.33 6.55
C GLY A 101 1.07 17.06 7.22
N THR A 102 1.04 16.48 8.44
CA THR A 102 -0.17 16.32 9.26
C THR A 102 -0.55 17.64 9.95
N ILE A 103 -1.77 17.78 10.44
CA ILE A 103 -2.30 19.06 10.95
C ILE A 103 -2.70 18.96 12.43
N GLY A 104 -2.13 19.81 13.28
CA GLY A 104 -2.56 19.96 14.66
C GLY A 104 -3.97 20.54 14.74
N GLN A 105 -4.90 19.84 15.41
CA GLN A 105 -6.30 20.30 15.53
C GLN A 105 -6.61 20.98 16.87
N SER A 106 -6.10 20.43 17.96
CA SER A 106 -6.39 20.95 19.30
C SER A 106 -5.16 20.79 20.20
N GLY A 107 -5.00 21.68 21.18
CA GLY A 107 -3.82 21.67 22.05
C GLY A 107 -2.57 22.18 21.36
N SER A 108 -1.43 22.13 22.06
CA SER A 108 -0.12 22.52 21.53
C SER A 108 0.95 21.59 22.09
N VAL A 109 1.90 21.23 21.27
CA VAL A 109 3.02 20.37 21.68
C VAL A 109 4.35 20.96 21.25
N ARG A 110 5.39 20.63 22.02
CA ARG A 110 6.77 20.78 21.60
C ARG A 110 7.27 19.41 21.17
N TYR A 111 7.88 19.35 19.99
CA TYR A 111 8.42 18.09 19.46
C TYR A 111 9.83 18.29 18.94
N ARG A 112 10.64 17.23 19.03
CA ARG A 112 12.02 17.23 18.55
C ARG A 112 12.07 16.61 17.17
N ALA A 113 12.70 17.32 16.22
CA ALA A 113 12.95 16.81 14.88
C ALA A 113 13.80 15.55 14.92
N THR A 114 13.33 14.47 14.30
CA THR A 114 14.04 13.19 14.16
C THR A 114 14.46 12.92 12.72
N LYS A 115 13.67 13.37 11.74
CA LYS A 115 13.98 13.30 10.31
C LYS A 115 13.63 14.63 9.66
N VAL A 116 14.48 15.10 8.74
CA VAL A 116 14.32 16.40 8.08
C VAL A 116 14.55 16.27 6.57
N GLY A 117 14.05 17.23 5.80
CA GLY A 117 14.27 17.30 4.35
C GLY A 117 13.81 16.04 3.63
N GLY A 118 14.69 15.43 2.84
CA GLY A 118 14.41 14.22 2.05
C GLY A 118 14.16 12.93 2.87
N GLU A 119 14.49 12.93 4.16
CA GLU A 119 14.31 11.76 5.04
C GLU A 119 12.94 11.71 5.70
N THR A 120 12.13 12.78 5.61
CA THR A 120 10.76 12.77 6.16
C THR A 120 9.89 11.77 5.43
N ALA A 121 8.92 11.17 6.14
CA ALA A 121 7.98 10.21 5.56
C ALA A 121 7.25 10.79 4.32
N LEU A 122 6.82 12.06 4.40
CA LEU A 122 6.19 12.75 3.26
C LEU A 122 7.14 12.86 2.06
N ALA A 123 8.40 13.24 2.28
CA ALA A 123 9.39 13.35 1.20
C ALA A 123 9.70 11.98 0.55
N GLN A 124 9.76 10.92 1.36
CA GLN A 124 9.93 9.56 0.86
C GLN A 124 8.74 9.09 0.00
N ILE A 125 7.51 9.41 0.41
CA ILE A 125 6.29 9.14 -0.37
C ILE A 125 6.37 9.85 -1.73
N VAL A 126 6.70 11.14 -1.74
CA VAL A 126 6.87 11.93 -2.98
C VAL A 126 7.95 11.32 -3.88
N ALA A 127 9.10 10.98 -3.30
CA ALA A 127 10.21 10.36 -4.02
C ALA A 127 9.81 8.99 -4.62
N MET A 128 9.01 8.19 -3.91
CA MET A 128 8.51 6.91 -4.40
C MET A 128 7.59 7.09 -5.61
N VAL A 129 6.62 8.01 -5.54
CA VAL A 129 5.73 8.30 -6.68
C VAL A 129 6.52 8.79 -7.89
N GLN A 130 7.49 9.69 -7.68
CA GLN A 130 8.36 10.19 -8.76
C GLN A 130 9.22 9.06 -9.37
N ARG A 131 9.77 8.16 -8.56
CA ARG A 131 10.54 7.01 -9.01
C ARG A 131 9.68 6.08 -9.86
N ALA A 132 8.46 5.77 -9.41
CA ALA A 132 7.52 4.95 -10.18
C ALA A 132 7.20 5.57 -11.55
N GLN A 133 6.96 6.89 -11.60
CA GLN A 133 6.68 7.61 -12.85
C GLN A 133 7.87 7.64 -13.82
N ASN A 134 9.10 7.68 -13.29
CA ASN A 134 10.32 7.74 -14.08
C ASN A 134 10.91 6.36 -14.42
N SER A 135 10.46 5.30 -13.78
CA SER A 135 10.92 3.94 -14.05
C SER A 135 10.28 3.36 -15.33
N LYS A 136 10.95 2.40 -15.96
CA LYS A 136 10.48 1.78 -17.19
C LYS A 136 9.87 0.40 -16.94
N ALA A 137 8.58 0.29 -17.18
CA ALA A 137 7.87 -0.98 -17.18
C ALA A 137 8.40 -1.94 -18.28
N PRO A 138 8.30 -3.27 -18.11
CA PRO A 138 8.67 -4.25 -19.13
C PRO A 138 7.99 -4.01 -20.49
N ALA A 139 6.70 -3.68 -20.50
CA ALA A 139 5.98 -3.34 -21.73
C ALA A 139 6.56 -2.10 -22.43
N GLN A 140 7.06 -1.12 -21.68
CA GLN A 140 7.73 0.04 -22.25
C GLN A 140 9.05 -0.34 -22.92
N ARG A 141 9.86 -1.20 -22.30
CA ARG A 141 11.11 -1.69 -22.92
C ARG A 141 10.85 -2.42 -24.24
N LEU A 142 9.74 -3.19 -24.29
CA LEU A 142 9.31 -3.85 -25.52
C LEU A 142 8.87 -2.83 -26.58
N ALA A 143 8.09 -1.83 -26.19
CA ALA A 143 7.65 -0.76 -27.07
C ALA A 143 8.83 0.07 -27.61
N ASP A 144 9.81 0.42 -26.78
CA ASP A 144 11.03 1.14 -27.16
C ASP A 144 11.82 0.34 -28.20
N ARG A 145 11.94 -1.00 -28.02
CA ARG A 145 12.60 -1.88 -28.98
C ARG A 145 11.83 -1.95 -30.31
N ALA A 146 10.51 -2.07 -30.26
CA ALA A 146 9.65 -2.06 -31.45
C ALA A 146 9.75 -0.71 -32.19
N ALA A 147 9.78 0.40 -31.47
CA ALA A 147 9.96 1.75 -32.04
C ALA A 147 11.30 1.88 -32.78
N HIS A 148 12.39 1.31 -32.27
CA HIS A 148 13.69 1.30 -32.95
C HIS A 148 13.60 0.61 -34.32
N TYR A 149 12.96 -0.57 -34.41
CA TYR A 149 12.77 -1.27 -35.67
C TYR A 149 11.81 -0.52 -36.61
N LEU A 150 10.80 0.16 -36.08
CA LEU A 150 9.87 0.96 -36.87
C LEU A 150 10.57 2.13 -37.56
N VAL A 151 11.56 2.77 -36.91
CA VAL A 151 12.35 3.84 -37.55
C VAL A 151 13.13 3.31 -38.77
N LEU A 152 13.75 2.13 -38.64
CA LEU A 152 14.43 1.49 -39.76
C LEU A 152 13.46 1.14 -40.89
N LEU A 153 12.29 0.61 -40.54
CA LEU A 153 11.22 0.31 -41.50
C LEU A 153 10.72 1.60 -42.19
N ALA A 154 10.57 2.71 -41.45
CA ALA A 154 10.14 3.99 -41.97
C ALA A 154 11.09 4.48 -43.06
N VAL A 155 12.38 4.52 -42.76
CA VAL A 155 13.40 4.97 -43.75
C VAL A 155 13.43 4.01 -44.93
N GLY A 156 13.44 2.72 -44.69
CA GLY A 156 13.42 1.68 -45.74
C GLY A 156 12.18 1.77 -46.64
N SER A 157 10.99 1.95 -46.06
CA SER A 157 9.75 2.09 -46.80
C SER A 157 9.71 3.38 -47.63
N GLY A 158 10.23 4.48 -47.09
CA GLY A 158 10.35 5.75 -47.84
C GLY A 158 11.28 5.62 -49.03
N LEU A 159 12.48 5.04 -48.86
CA LEU A 159 13.42 4.79 -49.94
C LEU A 159 12.83 3.84 -51.00
N ALA A 160 12.21 2.73 -50.57
CA ALA A 160 11.55 1.81 -51.47
C ALA A 160 10.39 2.48 -52.24
N THR A 161 9.57 3.26 -51.56
CA THR A 161 8.48 4.04 -52.16
C THR A 161 9.03 5.00 -53.23
N PHE A 162 10.07 5.75 -52.94
CA PHE A 162 10.69 6.66 -53.90
C PHE A 162 11.20 5.89 -55.11
N ALA A 163 11.92 4.78 -54.91
CA ALA A 163 12.47 3.98 -55.98
C ALA A 163 11.37 3.35 -56.86
N VAL A 164 10.34 2.79 -56.29
CA VAL A 164 9.22 2.16 -57.02
C VAL A 164 8.49 3.20 -57.86
N TRP A 165 8.13 4.37 -57.31
CA TRP A 165 7.39 5.38 -58.05
C TRP A 165 8.24 6.04 -59.13
N THR A 166 9.54 6.25 -58.89
CA THR A 166 10.46 6.88 -59.89
C THR A 166 10.84 5.90 -61.00
N PHE A 167 11.30 4.69 -60.66
CA PHE A 167 11.92 3.79 -61.63
C PHE A 167 10.94 2.78 -62.22
N VAL A 168 9.95 2.29 -61.42
CA VAL A 168 9.00 1.27 -61.89
C VAL A 168 7.72 1.93 -62.42
N ALA A 169 7.12 2.82 -61.66
CA ALA A 169 5.89 3.51 -62.04
C ALA A 169 6.13 4.67 -63.03
N ARG A 170 7.36 5.17 -63.11
CA ARG A 170 7.80 6.27 -63.98
C ARG A 170 7.01 7.56 -63.77
N GLU A 171 6.60 7.82 -62.58
CA GLU A 171 5.92 9.05 -62.16
C GLU A 171 6.94 10.20 -61.97
N PRO A 172 6.49 11.47 -61.99
CA PRO A 172 7.37 12.60 -61.72
C PRO A 172 8.11 12.48 -60.40
N PRO A 173 9.42 12.80 -60.31
CA PRO A 173 10.22 12.68 -59.10
C PRO A 173 9.64 13.43 -57.87
N LEU A 174 8.98 14.56 -58.13
CA LEU A 174 8.32 15.34 -57.06
C LEU A 174 7.15 14.59 -56.45
N LEU A 175 6.38 13.86 -57.23
CA LEU A 175 5.28 13.00 -56.71
C LEU A 175 5.83 11.81 -55.94
N ALA A 176 6.85 11.14 -56.48
CA ALA A 176 7.56 10.05 -55.81
C ALA A 176 8.13 10.50 -54.45
N LEU A 177 8.73 11.68 -54.39
CA LEU A 177 9.25 12.28 -53.17
C LEU A 177 8.12 12.58 -52.17
N THR A 178 6.96 13.06 -52.65
CA THR A 178 5.79 13.32 -51.80
C THR A 178 5.34 12.04 -51.10
N PHE A 179 5.21 10.90 -51.81
CA PHE A 179 4.84 9.62 -51.22
C PHE A 179 5.91 9.12 -50.26
N ALA A 180 7.19 9.24 -50.62
CA ALA A 180 8.30 8.81 -49.76
C ALA A 180 8.32 9.58 -48.43
N VAL A 181 8.23 10.92 -48.50
CA VAL A 181 8.19 11.76 -47.29
C VAL A 181 6.95 11.48 -46.46
N SER A 182 5.77 11.31 -47.10
CA SER A 182 4.53 10.95 -46.40
C SER A 182 4.67 9.63 -45.66
N ALA A 183 5.26 8.60 -46.30
CA ALA A 183 5.47 7.29 -45.68
C ALA A 183 6.43 7.37 -44.47
N ILE A 184 7.52 8.15 -44.57
CA ILE A 184 8.46 8.34 -43.46
C ILE A 184 7.78 9.09 -42.29
N VAL A 185 7.06 10.16 -42.56
CA VAL A 185 6.39 10.98 -41.54
C VAL A 185 5.34 10.17 -40.79
N ILE A 186 4.51 9.39 -41.49
CA ILE A 186 3.47 8.55 -40.89
C ILE A 186 4.06 7.42 -40.06
N ALA A 187 5.18 6.86 -40.47
CA ALA A 187 5.82 5.75 -39.77
C ALA A 187 6.51 6.17 -38.45
N CYS A 188 6.44 7.43 -38.05
CA CYS A 188 6.98 7.92 -36.78
C CYS A 188 6.33 7.20 -35.61
N PRO A 189 7.11 6.52 -34.70
CA PRO A 189 6.57 5.72 -33.59
C PRO A 189 6.22 6.54 -32.35
N ASP A 190 5.92 7.83 -32.47
CA ASP A 190 5.70 8.76 -31.36
C ASP A 190 4.60 8.29 -30.41
N ALA A 191 3.43 7.90 -30.94
CA ALA A 191 2.32 7.36 -30.15
C ALA A 191 2.69 6.07 -29.41
N LEU A 192 3.57 5.23 -29.98
CA LEU A 192 4.03 4.00 -29.36
C LEU A 192 4.90 4.29 -28.13
N GLY A 193 5.79 5.29 -28.22
CA GLY A 193 6.62 5.74 -27.11
C GLY A 193 5.81 6.33 -25.94
N LEU A 194 4.59 6.84 -26.21
CA LEU A 194 3.69 7.42 -25.20
C LEU A 194 2.74 6.42 -24.56
N ALA A 195 2.52 5.29 -25.20
CA ALA A 195 1.47 4.34 -24.84
C ALA A 195 1.56 3.82 -23.39
N THR A 196 2.77 3.50 -22.92
CA THR A 196 3.02 2.95 -21.58
C THR A 196 3.25 4.05 -20.54
N PRO A 197 4.15 5.04 -20.74
CA PRO A 197 4.43 6.04 -19.73
C PRO A 197 3.20 6.82 -19.27
N THR A 198 2.30 7.17 -20.19
CA THR A 198 1.09 7.91 -19.85
C THR A 198 0.13 7.09 -18.98
N ALA A 199 -0.02 5.78 -19.27
CA ALA A 199 -0.85 4.90 -18.46
C ALA A 199 -0.26 4.68 -17.06
N VAL A 200 1.07 4.50 -16.94
CA VAL A 200 1.78 4.39 -15.66
C VAL A 200 1.59 5.66 -14.84
N MET A 201 1.80 6.84 -15.45
CA MET A 201 1.67 8.13 -14.76
C MET A 201 0.25 8.33 -14.20
N VAL A 202 -0.79 8.03 -14.98
CA VAL A 202 -2.18 8.14 -14.51
C VAL A 202 -2.46 7.13 -13.40
N ALA A 203 -1.95 5.91 -13.51
CA ALA A 203 -2.15 4.87 -12.51
C ALA A 203 -1.47 5.20 -11.18
N THR A 204 -0.22 5.65 -11.22
CA THR A 204 0.53 6.06 -10.00
C THR A 204 -0.10 7.28 -9.33
N ASP A 205 -0.61 8.25 -10.12
CA ASP A 205 -1.40 9.38 -9.60
C ASP A 205 -2.68 8.93 -8.88
N MET A 206 -3.43 8.00 -9.50
CA MET A 206 -4.64 7.44 -8.88
C MET A 206 -4.34 6.61 -7.64
N GLY A 207 -3.28 5.79 -7.70
CA GLY A 207 -2.81 4.99 -6.57
C GLY A 207 -2.43 5.88 -5.39
N ALA A 208 -1.58 6.88 -5.62
CA ALA A 208 -1.11 7.81 -4.59
C ALA A 208 -2.26 8.55 -3.89
N LYS A 209 -3.27 9.01 -4.66
CA LYS A 209 -4.49 9.64 -4.11
C LYS A 209 -5.31 8.70 -3.21
N ARG A 210 -5.11 7.40 -3.33
CA ARG A 210 -5.79 6.36 -2.56
C ARG A 210 -4.87 5.67 -1.55
N GLY A 211 -3.70 6.24 -1.30
CA GLY A 211 -2.74 5.65 -0.39
C GLY A 211 -2.07 4.38 -0.89
N VAL A 212 -2.16 4.08 -2.19
CA VAL A 212 -1.49 2.94 -2.83
C VAL A 212 -0.26 3.46 -3.58
N LEU A 213 0.92 3.18 -3.06
CA LEU A 213 2.19 3.65 -3.60
C LEU A 213 2.93 2.51 -4.31
N PHE A 214 3.23 2.70 -5.58
CA PHE A 214 4.06 1.77 -6.36
C PHE A 214 5.51 2.25 -6.33
N LYS A 215 6.45 1.39 -6.00
CA LYS A 215 7.88 1.73 -6.01
C LYS A 215 8.41 1.97 -7.43
N GLU A 216 7.97 1.12 -8.36
CA GLU A 216 8.37 1.16 -9.76
C GLU A 216 7.21 0.79 -10.68
N ALA A 217 7.32 1.19 -11.96
CA ALA A 217 6.34 0.79 -12.99
C ALA A 217 6.28 -0.73 -13.21
N VAL A 218 7.34 -1.45 -12.88
CA VAL A 218 7.39 -2.92 -12.92
C VAL A 218 6.37 -3.50 -11.95
N SER A 219 6.25 -2.95 -10.74
CA SER A 219 5.31 -3.43 -9.70
C SER A 219 3.86 -3.38 -10.19
N LEU A 220 3.49 -2.39 -11.02
CA LEU A 220 2.16 -2.33 -11.67
C LEU A 220 1.92 -3.53 -12.61
N GLU A 221 2.91 -3.93 -13.39
CA GLU A 221 2.77 -5.08 -14.30
C GLU A 221 2.74 -6.40 -13.54
N LEU A 222 3.58 -6.52 -12.50
CA LEU A 222 3.63 -7.70 -11.64
C LEU A 222 2.30 -7.90 -10.91
N ALA A 223 1.75 -6.85 -10.29
CA ALA A 223 0.47 -6.89 -9.59
C ALA A 223 -0.71 -7.32 -10.50
N ALA A 224 -0.65 -6.98 -11.79
CA ALA A 224 -1.67 -7.43 -12.74
C ALA A 224 -1.62 -8.94 -13.05
N ARG A 225 -0.47 -9.60 -12.78
CA ARG A 225 -0.22 -11.02 -13.08
C ARG A 225 -0.45 -11.95 -11.90
N ILE A 226 -0.67 -11.42 -10.71
CA ILE A 226 -0.85 -12.18 -9.47
C ILE A 226 -1.94 -13.22 -9.63
N GLN A 227 -1.64 -14.44 -9.18
CA GLN A 227 -2.53 -15.60 -9.16
C GLN A 227 -2.90 -16.01 -7.73
N ALA A 228 -1.99 -15.82 -6.77
CA ALA A 228 -2.25 -16.03 -5.36
C ALA A 228 -1.76 -14.84 -4.52
N VAL A 229 -2.48 -14.53 -3.45
CA VAL A 229 -2.10 -13.53 -2.45
C VAL A 229 -2.02 -14.22 -1.10
N ILE A 230 -0.84 -14.21 -0.51
CA ILE A 230 -0.64 -14.59 0.89
C ILE A 230 -0.83 -13.33 1.73
N ILE A 231 -1.72 -13.38 2.70
CA ILE A 231 -2.01 -12.26 3.59
C ILE A 231 -1.64 -12.64 5.01
N ASP A 232 -0.74 -11.89 5.63
CA ASP A 232 -0.51 -12.04 7.07
C ASP A 232 -1.78 -11.69 7.84
N LYS A 233 -2.07 -12.43 8.92
CA LYS A 233 -3.25 -12.19 9.74
C LYS A 233 -3.14 -10.88 10.52
N THR A 234 -2.06 -10.76 11.30
CA THR A 234 -1.92 -9.75 12.35
C THR A 234 -1.58 -8.37 11.77
N GLY A 235 -2.37 -7.34 12.12
CA GLY A 235 -2.16 -5.99 11.60
C GLY A 235 -2.57 -5.79 10.13
N THR A 236 -2.91 -6.88 9.41
CA THR A 236 -3.35 -6.87 8.01
C THR A 236 -4.84 -7.19 7.90
N LEU A 237 -5.26 -8.44 8.14
CA LEU A 237 -6.68 -8.82 8.18
C LEU A 237 -7.35 -8.37 9.47
N THR A 238 -6.57 -8.22 10.53
CA THR A 238 -6.97 -7.75 11.85
C THR A 238 -6.38 -6.38 12.17
N GLU A 239 -6.85 -5.75 13.26
CA GLU A 239 -6.37 -4.42 13.66
C GLU A 239 -4.94 -4.43 14.24
N GLY A 240 -4.42 -5.61 14.63
CA GLY A 240 -3.11 -5.76 15.28
C GLY A 240 -3.12 -5.27 16.74
N ARG A 241 -4.32 -5.11 17.32
CA ARG A 241 -4.54 -4.62 18.69
C ARG A 241 -5.55 -5.53 19.38
N PRO A 242 -5.09 -6.57 20.11
CA PRO A 242 -5.98 -7.43 20.87
C PRO A 242 -6.87 -6.61 21.81
N ARG A 243 -8.13 -7.00 21.93
CA ARG A 243 -9.09 -6.43 22.88
C ARG A 243 -9.75 -7.55 23.66
N VAL A 244 -10.08 -7.31 24.92
CA VAL A 244 -10.91 -8.23 25.70
C VAL A 244 -12.30 -8.27 25.06
N THR A 245 -12.75 -9.48 24.75
CA THR A 245 -14.06 -9.72 24.13
C THR A 245 -15.05 -10.32 25.09
N ASP A 246 -14.58 -11.13 26.05
CA ASP A 246 -15.41 -11.81 27.03
C ASP A 246 -14.70 -11.89 28.38
N VAL A 247 -15.50 -11.74 29.42
CA VAL A 247 -15.10 -11.96 30.79
C VAL A 247 -16.13 -12.94 31.39
N VAL A 248 -15.70 -14.15 31.74
CA VAL A 248 -16.58 -15.18 32.29
C VAL A 248 -16.08 -15.52 33.69
N ALA A 249 -16.80 -15.06 34.69
CA ALA A 249 -16.50 -15.31 36.11
C ALA A 249 -17.22 -16.56 36.61
N LEU A 250 -16.57 -17.32 37.48
CA LEU A 250 -17.20 -18.43 38.19
C LEU A 250 -18.00 -17.97 39.43
N GLU A 251 -18.77 -18.86 40.02
CA GLU A 251 -19.52 -18.54 41.24
C GLU A 251 -18.58 -18.05 42.36
N GLY A 252 -18.97 -16.95 43.00
CA GLY A 252 -18.22 -16.36 44.11
C GLY A 252 -17.34 -15.15 43.77
N ILE A 253 -17.22 -14.78 42.48
CA ILE A 253 -16.51 -13.60 42.06
C ILE A 253 -17.32 -12.89 40.95
N SER A 254 -17.33 -11.54 40.92
CA SER A 254 -17.95 -10.81 39.83
C SER A 254 -16.98 -10.66 38.64
N GLU A 255 -17.51 -10.43 37.40
CA GLU A 255 -16.70 -10.17 36.24
C GLU A 255 -15.75 -8.97 36.41
N ASP A 256 -16.25 -7.90 37.05
CA ASP A 256 -15.45 -6.73 37.30
C ASP A 256 -14.33 -6.95 38.32
N GLU A 257 -14.58 -7.77 39.35
CA GLU A 257 -13.55 -8.15 40.32
C GLU A 257 -12.54 -9.11 39.70
N LEU A 258 -12.96 -10.04 38.85
CA LEU A 258 -12.08 -10.92 38.07
C LEU A 258 -11.14 -10.10 37.19
N LEU A 259 -11.70 -9.20 36.39
CA LEU A 259 -10.95 -8.34 35.49
C LEU A 259 -10.00 -7.40 36.27
N ARG A 260 -10.45 -6.86 37.39
CA ARG A 260 -9.64 -6.01 38.28
C ARG A 260 -8.41 -6.72 38.83
N LEU A 261 -8.58 -7.98 39.29
CA LEU A 261 -7.48 -8.80 39.83
C LEU A 261 -6.51 -9.19 38.71
N GLU A 262 -7.02 -9.59 37.56
CA GLU A 262 -6.21 -9.91 36.39
C GLU A 262 -5.42 -8.70 35.92
N ALA A 263 -6.09 -7.55 35.76
CA ALA A 263 -5.42 -6.29 35.37
C ALA A 263 -4.30 -5.92 36.35
N ALA A 264 -4.54 -6.09 37.67
CA ALA A 264 -3.51 -5.84 38.66
C ALA A 264 -2.32 -6.81 38.51
N ALA A 265 -2.57 -8.10 38.23
CA ALA A 265 -1.51 -9.07 38.00
C ALA A 265 -0.68 -8.76 36.76
N GLU A 266 -1.29 -8.16 35.73
CA GLU A 266 -0.67 -7.85 34.44
C GLU A 266 -0.01 -6.45 34.36
N VAL A 267 -0.15 -5.58 35.39
CA VAL A 267 0.41 -4.19 35.39
C VAL A 267 1.92 -4.16 35.06
N ARG A 268 2.67 -5.17 35.46
CA ARG A 268 4.11 -5.28 35.22
C ARG A 268 4.48 -6.14 34.00
N SER A 269 3.49 -6.67 33.30
CA SER A 269 3.68 -7.51 32.12
C SER A 269 3.86 -6.62 30.88
N GLY A 270 4.87 -6.92 30.07
CA GLY A 270 5.07 -6.28 28.75
C GLY A 270 4.30 -6.97 27.61
N HIS A 271 3.43 -7.94 27.91
CA HIS A 271 2.73 -8.69 26.89
C HIS A 271 1.59 -7.88 26.25
N PRO A 272 1.32 -7.98 24.92
CA PRO A 272 0.22 -7.26 24.27
C PRO A 272 -1.17 -7.54 24.89
N LEU A 273 -1.40 -8.75 25.41
CA LEU A 273 -2.65 -9.10 26.08
C LEU A 273 -2.82 -8.37 27.42
N ALA A 274 -1.72 -8.10 28.14
CA ALA A 274 -1.75 -7.33 29.38
C ALA A 274 -2.31 -5.93 29.12
N LYS A 275 -1.88 -5.29 28.02
CA LYS A 275 -2.42 -3.99 27.62
C LYS A 275 -3.92 -4.07 27.32
N ALA A 276 -4.39 -5.10 26.62
CA ALA A 276 -5.81 -5.29 26.33
C ALA A 276 -6.66 -5.41 27.61
N ILE A 277 -6.13 -6.09 28.64
CA ILE A 277 -6.80 -6.24 29.94
C ILE A 277 -6.85 -4.91 30.69
N LEU A 278 -5.74 -4.16 30.71
CA LEU A 278 -5.66 -2.85 31.36
C LEU A 278 -6.59 -1.83 30.67
N ASP A 279 -6.59 -1.79 29.34
CA ASP A 279 -7.46 -0.92 28.56
C ASP A 279 -8.96 -1.23 28.83
N GLU A 280 -9.33 -2.52 28.95
CA GLU A 280 -10.71 -2.91 29.28
C GLU A 280 -11.08 -2.57 30.72
N ALA A 281 -10.17 -2.73 31.67
CA ALA A 281 -10.40 -2.34 33.06
C ALA A 281 -10.61 -0.82 33.16
N GLU A 282 -9.82 -0.01 32.45
CA GLU A 282 -9.99 1.44 32.36
C GLU A 282 -11.34 1.81 31.72
N ARG A 283 -11.72 1.16 30.63
CA ARG A 283 -13.00 1.36 29.94
C ARG A 283 -14.20 1.09 30.83
N ARG A 284 -14.10 0.09 31.72
CA ARG A 284 -15.14 -0.21 32.74
C ARG A 284 -15.06 0.70 33.97
N GLY A 285 -14.07 1.62 34.02
CA GLY A 285 -13.88 2.53 35.15
C GLY A 285 -13.40 1.81 36.43
N LEU A 286 -12.73 0.66 36.29
CA LEU A 286 -12.23 -0.11 37.42
C LEU A 286 -10.95 0.50 37.98
N VAL A 287 -10.86 0.64 39.29
CA VAL A 287 -9.62 1.07 39.95
C VAL A 287 -8.70 -0.14 40.12
N VAL A 288 -7.67 -0.21 39.26
CA VAL A 288 -6.68 -1.28 39.27
C VAL A 288 -5.64 -1.02 40.36
N PRO A 289 -5.43 -1.94 41.33
CA PRO A 289 -4.36 -1.83 42.31
C PRO A 289 -2.98 -1.80 41.64
N THR A 290 -2.16 -0.80 41.96
CA THR A 290 -0.80 -0.67 41.43
C THR A 290 0.26 -1.22 42.40
N GLU A 291 -0.10 -1.42 43.67
CA GLU A 291 0.76 -2.05 44.68
C GLU A 291 0.68 -3.56 44.58
N ILE A 292 1.74 -4.16 44.01
CA ILE A 292 1.88 -5.61 43.82
C ILE A 292 2.99 -6.09 44.78
N GLU A 293 2.65 -6.98 45.70
CA GLU A 293 3.56 -7.49 46.73
C GLU A 293 4.61 -8.44 46.14
N ALA A 294 4.23 -9.27 45.18
CA ALA A 294 5.11 -10.16 44.43
C ALA A 294 4.64 -10.30 42.97
N PHE A 295 5.59 -10.43 42.05
CA PHE A 295 5.32 -10.64 40.62
C PHE A 295 6.33 -11.62 40.03
N GLU A 296 5.85 -12.62 39.31
CA GLU A 296 6.64 -13.60 38.59
C GLU A 296 6.07 -13.80 37.19
N SER A 297 6.91 -13.63 36.19
CA SER A 297 6.54 -13.96 34.80
C SER A 297 7.02 -15.36 34.46
N ILE A 298 6.10 -16.24 34.09
CA ILE A 298 6.35 -17.65 33.74
C ILE A 298 6.39 -17.77 32.24
N ALA A 299 7.58 -17.86 31.68
CA ALA A 299 7.82 -17.79 30.25
C ALA A 299 6.92 -18.73 29.44
N GLY A 300 6.15 -18.15 28.48
CA GLY A 300 5.25 -18.87 27.57
C GLY A 300 3.99 -19.46 28.24
N LEU A 301 3.78 -19.24 29.54
CA LEU A 301 2.64 -19.81 30.26
C LEU A 301 1.73 -18.76 30.91
N GLY A 302 2.28 -17.66 31.45
CA GLY A 302 1.49 -16.63 32.12
C GLY A 302 2.24 -15.89 33.23
N VAL A 303 1.50 -15.32 34.16
CA VAL A 303 2.04 -14.54 35.28
C VAL A 303 1.44 -15.01 36.62
N ARG A 304 2.20 -14.84 37.68
CA ARG A 304 1.77 -14.98 39.07
C ARG A 304 2.02 -13.68 39.80
N ALA A 305 1.03 -13.21 40.53
CA ALA A 305 1.16 -11.99 41.30
C ALA A 305 0.44 -12.08 42.62
N ARG A 306 0.94 -11.36 43.65
CA ARG A 306 0.25 -11.19 44.93
C ARG A 306 -0.33 -9.78 44.98
N VAL A 307 -1.66 -9.73 45.01
CA VAL A 307 -2.45 -8.49 44.94
C VAL A 307 -3.37 -8.38 46.15
N GLY A 308 -3.11 -7.43 47.03
CA GLY A 308 -3.91 -7.22 48.23
C GLY A 308 -3.99 -8.49 49.13
N GLY A 309 -2.88 -9.19 49.28
CA GLY A 309 -2.78 -10.42 50.06
C GLY A 309 -3.30 -11.68 49.37
N ARG A 310 -3.92 -11.61 48.18
CA ARG A 310 -4.43 -12.74 47.41
C ARG A 310 -3.39 -13.20 46.38
N ASP A 311 -3.25 -14.51 46.19
CA ASP A 311 -2.37 -15.09 45.16
C ASP A 311 -3.15 -15.23 43.86
N VAL A 312 -2.77 -14.46 42.82
CA VAL A 312 -3.44 -14.42 41.52
C VAL A 312 -2.53 -15.08 40.49
N LEU A 313 -3.03 -16.12 39.82
CA LEU A 313 -2.35 -16.81 38.74
C LEU A 313 -3.14 -16.58 37.44
N VAL A 314 -2.51 -16.03 36.40
CA VAL A 314 -3.11 -15.75 35.11
C VAL A 314 -2.33 -16.44 34.02
N GLY A 315 -2.99 -17.18 33.14
CA GLY A 315 -2.27 -17.78 32.02
C GLY A 315 -3.02 -18.86 31.26
N THR A 316 -2.25 -19.78 30.67
CA THR A 316 -2.77 -20.86 29.84
C THR A 316 -3.40 -21.97 30.65
N LEU A 317 -4.25 -22.81 30.02
CA LEU A 317 -4.77 -24.05 30.61
C LEU A 317 -3.64 -24.88 31.26
N ARG A 318 -2.54 -25.02 30.53
CA ARG A 318 -1.36 -25.78 31.00
C ARG A 318 -0.77 -25.22 32.29
N LEU A 319 -0.75 -23.88 32.45
CA LEU A 319 -0.24 -23.26 33.68
C LEU A 319 -1.10 -23.65 34.90
N LEU A 320 -2.42 -23.60 34.75
CA LEU A 320 -3.34 -23.95 35.84
C LEU A 320 -3.23 -25.45 36.20
N GLU A 321 -3.16 -26.32 35.19
CA GLU A 321 -2.97 -27.79 35.40
C GLU A 321 -1.66 -28.08 36.13
N GLN A 322 -0.55 -27.43 35.75
CA GLN A 322 0.74 -27.60 36.44
C GLN A 322 0.73 -27.14 37.88
N ASN A 323 -0.16 -26.22 38.25
CA ASN A 323 -0.35 -25.75 39.62
C ASN A 323 -1.47 -26.52 40.36
N GLY A 324 -2.01 -27.59 39.77
CA GLY A 324 -3.01 -28.43 40.39
C GLY A 324 -4.39 -27.81 40.56
N ILE A 325 -4.70 -26.77 39.77
CA ILE A 325 -5.96 -26.04 39.80
C ILE A 325 -7.02 -26.81 39.01
N PRO A 326 -8.18 -27.15 39.58
CA PRO A 326 -9.23 -27.86 38.87
C PRO A 326 -9.85 -26.97 37.78
N LEU A 327 -10.09 -27.55 36.59
CA LEU A 327 -10.61 -26.82 35.45
C LEU A 327 -12.10 -27.10 35.16
N ASP A 328 -12.78 -27.93 35.99
CA ASP A 328 -14.12 -28.43 35.69
C ASP A 328 -15.16 -27.33 35.45
N GLY A 329 -15.08 -26.21 36.18
CA GLY A 329 -15.97 -25.07 35.99
C GLY A 329 -15.61 -24.16 34.82
N LEU A 330 -14.38 -24.25 34.27
CA LEU A 330 -13.86 -23.37 33.21
C LEU A 330 -13.89 -24.03 31.81
N ARG A 331 -13.89 -25.38 31.77
CA ARG A 331 -13.65 -26.12 30.52
C ARG A 331 -14.69 -25.83 29.44
N GLU A 332 -15.97 -25.81 29.78
CA GLU A 332 -17.05 -25.53 28.82
C GLU A 332 -16.94 -24.12 28.23
N ALA A 333 -16.67 -23.10 29.07
CA ALA A 333 -16.48 -21.72 28.63
C ALA A 333 -15.19 -21.60 27.81
N ALA A 334 -14.11 -22.25 28.24
CA ALA A 334 -12.83 -22.24 27.53
C ALA A 334 -12.95 -22.88 26.13
N ASP A 335 -13.55 -24.07 26.03
CA ASP A 335 -13.72 -24.78 24.76
C ASP A 335 -14.60 -23.99 23.78
N ARG A 336 -15.66 -23.35 24.26
CA ARG A 336 -16.50 -22.48 23.43
C ARG A 336 -15.71 -21.28 22.89
N LEU A 337 -15.01 -20.55 23.74
CA LEU A 337 -14.26 -19.36 23.36
C LEU A 337 -13.06 -19.70 22.47
N LEU A 338 -12.41 -20.86 22.69
CA LEU A 338 -11.37 -21.37 21.78
C LEU A 338 -11.94 -21.68 20.38
N ALA A 339 -13.13 -22.28 20.31
CA ALA A 339 -13.80 -22.57 19.05
C ALA A 339 -14.17 -21.29 18.27
N GLU A 340 -14.34 -20.16 18.97
CA GLU A 340 -14.55 -18.83 18.38
C GLU A 340 -13.23 -18.17 17.90
N GLY A 341 -12.08 -18.84 18.10
CA GLY A 341 -10.77 -18.33 17.69
C GLY A 341 -10.15 -17.29 18.63
N LYS A 342 -10.61 -17.24 19.89
CA LYS A 342 -10.13 -16.28 20.89
C LYS A 342 -8.92 -16.82 21.65
N THR A 343 -8.08 -15.91 22.12
CA THR A 343 -6.98 -16.23 23.05
C THR A 343 -7.50 -16.18 24.48
N LEU A 344 -7.26 -17.21 25.24
CA LEU A 344 -7.76 -17.33 26.62
C LEU A 344 -6.67 -17.02 27.64
N MET A 345 -7.06 -16.28 28.65
CA MET A 345 -6.33 -16.08 29.89
C MET A 345 -7.21 -16.63 31.04
N LEU A 346 -6.79 -17.76 31.59
CA LEU A 346 -7.48 -18.33 32.72
C LEU A 346 -6.94 -17.74 34.02
N VAL A 347 -7.83 -17.41 34.89
CA VAL A 347 -7.52 -16.77 36.19
C VAL A 347 -7.84 -17.69 37.33
N ALA A 348 -6.88 -17.88 38.21
CA ALA A 348 -7.08 -18.54 39.50
C ALA A 348 -6.68 -17.59 40.63
N VAL A 349 -7.40 -17.67 41.73
CA VAL A 349 -7.19 -16.86 42.92
C VAL A 349 -7.13 -17.76 44.16
N ASP A 350 -6.06 -17.60 44.93
CA ASP A 350 -5.80 -18.40 46.13
C ASP A 350 -5.87 -19.91 45.88
N GLY A 351 -5.39 -20.36 44.70
CA GLY A 351 -5.37 -21.77 44.30
C GLY A 351 -6.72 -22.32 43.83
N GLN A 352 -7.75 -21.48 43.66
CA GLN A 352 -9.05 -21.87 43.13
C GLN A 352 -9.32 -21.22 41.77
N PRO A 353 -9.98 -21.91 40.81
CA PRO A 353 -10.36 -21.31 39.56
C PRO A 353 -11.34 -20.16 39.81
N ALA A 354 -11.10 -19.01 39.18
CA ALA A 354 -11.91 -17.81 39.34
C ALA A 354 -12.68 -17.44 38.07
N GLY A 355 -12.09 -17.66 36.89
CA GLY A 355 -12.76 -17.34 35.64
C GLY A 355 -11.82 -17.43 34.44
N VAL A 356 -12.33 -17.00 33.30
CA VAL A 356 -11.59 -16.86 32.02
C VAL A 356 -11.88 -15.51 31.43
N VAL A 357 -10.82 -14.85 31.00
CA VAL A 357 -10.89 -13.63 30.14
C VAL A 357 -10.41 -14.03 28.78
N ALA A 358 -11.20 -13.68 27.76
CA ALA A 358 -10.86 -13.93 26.38
C ALA A 358 -10.54 -12.62 25.66
N ALA A 359 -9.49 -12.65 24.86
CA ALA A 359 -9.13 -11.56 23.99
C ALA A 359 -9.05 -12.03 22.53
N ALA A 360 -9.42 -11.17 21.62
CA ALA A 360 -9.22 -11.38 20.20
C ALA A 360 -8.71 -10.10 19.54
N ASP A 361 -7.98 -10.28 18.47
CA ASP A 361 -7.59 -9.17 17.59
C ASP A 361 -8.74 -8.96 16.57
N PRO A 362 -9.45 -7.82 16.62
CA PRO A 362 -10.63 -7.60 15.80
C PRO A 362 -10.32 -7.70 14.30
N ILE A 363 -11.16 -8.42 13.58
CA ILE A 363 -11.10 -8.46 12.12
C ILE A 363 -11.52 -7.09 11.56
N ARG A 364 -10.74 -6.55 10.63
CA ARG A 364 -11.08 -5.27 9.99
C ARG A 364 -12.41 -5.36 9.24
N PRO A 365 -13.26 -4.35 9.30
CA PRO A 365 -14.60 -4.38 8.67
C PRO A 365 -14.55 -4.66 7.16
N THR A 366 -13.48 -4.25 6.49
CA THR A 366 -13.27 -4.39 5.05
C THR A 366 -12.66 -5.74 4.64
N ALA A 367 -12.10 -6.52 5.58
CA ALA A 367 -11.35 -7.75 5.29
C ALA A 367 -12.16 -8.76 4.46
N ARG A 368 -13.40 -9.06 4.88
CA ARG A 368 -14.26 -10.02 4.17
C ARG A 368 -14.59 -9.57 2.74
N SER A 369 -14.87 -8.29 2.54
CA SER A 369 -15.19 -7.74 1.21
C SER A 369 -13.96 -7.70 0.31
N ALA A 370 -12.79 -7.42 0.86
CA ALA A 370 -11.52 -7.44 0.15
C ALA A 370 -11.15 -8.84 -0.32
N VAL A 371 -11.23 -9.83 0.57
CA VAL A 371 -11.00 -11.26 0.25
C VAL A 371 -11.92 -11.72 -0.86
N ARG A 372 -13.23 -11.47 -0.73
CA ARG A 372 -14.18 -11.82 -1.77
C ARG A 372 -13.88 -11.14 -3.10
N GLY A 373 -13.53 -9.84 -3.07
CA GLY A 373 -13.17 -9.10 -4.27
C GLY A 373 -11.91 -9.63 -4.98
N LEU A 374 -10.93 -10.16 -4.23
CA LEU A 374 -9.75 -10.84 -4.78
C LEU A 374 -10.14 -12.18 -5.42
N GLN A 375 -10.98 -12.98 -4.74
CA GLN A 375 -11.49 -14.25 -5.27
C GLN A 375 -12.33 -14.05 -6.53
N ASP A 376 -13.16 -13.00 -6.61
CA ASP A 376 -13.93 -12.62 -7.81
C ASP A 376 -13.02 -12.25 -8.99
N LEU A 377 -11.79 -11.83 -8.74
CA LEU A 377 -10.75 -11.60 -9.76
C LEU A 377 -10.01 -12.88 -10.17
N GLY A 378 -10.39 -14.04 -9.62
CA GLY A 378 -9.75 -15.33 -9.87
C GLY A 378 -8.41 -15.50 -9.17
N ILE A 379 -8.19 -14.80 -8.03
CA ILE A 379 -6.96 -14.85 -7.24
C ILE A 379 -7.20 -15.75 -6.04
N ASP A 380 -6.32 -16.73 -5.81
CA ASP A 380 -6.33 -17.54 -4.60
C ASP A 380 -5.86 -16.71 -3.41
N VAL A 381 -6.61 -16.76 -2.31
CA VAL A 381 -6.29 -16.00 -1.09
C VAL A 381 -5.89 -16.98 0.01
N VAL A 382 -4.66 -16.84 0.47
CA VAL A 382 -4.05 -17.68 1.51
C VAL A 382 -3.81 -16.82 2.75
N MET A 383 -4.27 -17.25 3.91
CA MET A 383 -3.93 -16.59 5.17
C MET A 383 -2.71 -17.27 5.79
N MET A 384 -1.74 -16.46 6.24
CA MET A 384 -0.56 -16.92 6.96
C MET A 384 -0.55 -16.33 8.38
N THR A 385 -0.21 -17.13 9.39
CA THR A 385 -0.14 -16.68 10.77
C THR A 385 0.74 -17.61 11.62
N GLY A 386 1.32 -17.04 12.69
CA GLY A 386 1.97 -17.81 13.76
C GLY A 386 1.01 -18.41 14.78
N ASP A 387 -0.28 -18.09 14.70
CA ASP A 387 -1.29 -18.63 15.63
C ASP A 387 -1.48 -20.14 15.45
N ASN A 388 -2.04 -20.77 16.48
CA ASN A 388 -2.44 -22.17 16.41
C ASN A 388 -3.53 -22.38 15.33
N LYS A 389 -3.60 -23.60 14.83
CA LYS A 389 -4.47 -23.98 13.71
C LYS A 389 -5.95 -23.64 13.95
N HIS A 390 -6.48 -23.87 15.16
CA HIS A 390 -7.90 -23.62 15.46
C HIS A 390 -8.27 -22.14 15.39
N THR A 391 -7.45 -21.28 16.01
CA THR A 391 -7.64 -19.82 15.93
C THR A 391 -7.52 -19.32 14.50
N ALA A 392 -6.54 -19.81 13.75
CA ALA A 392 -6.33 -19.44 12.36
C ALA A 392 -7.52 -19.83 11.47
N GLU A 393 -8.03 -21.06 11.59
CA GLU A 393 -9.19 -21.55 10.83
C GLU A 393 -10.47 -20.77 11.17
N ALA A 394 -10.67 -20.41 12.45
CA ALA A 394 -11.82 -19.61 12.89
C ALA A 394 -11.82 -18.21 12.24
N VAL A 395 -10.67 -17.52 12.24
CA VAL A 395 -10.52 -16.20 11.59
C VAL A 395 -10.70 -16.33 10.09
N ALA A 396 -10.06 -17.30 9.44
CA ALA A 396 -10.13 -17.52 8.00
C ALA A 396 -11.58 -17.76 7.55
N HIS A 397 -12.34 -18.57 8.29
CA HIS A 397 -13.76 -18.81 8.00
C HIS A 397 -14.59 -17.52 8.07
N GLN A 398 -14.33 -16.65 9.06
CA GLN A 398 -15.05 -15.38 9.20
C GLN A 398 -14.81 -14.44 8.01
N VAL A 399 -13.60 -14.43 7.45
CA VAL A 399 -13.25 -13.59 6.28
C VAL A 399 -13.48 -14.29 4.94
N GLY A 400 -13.80 -15.60 4.93
CA GLY A 400 -14.08 -16.38 3.72
C GLY A 400 -12.82 -16.93 3.02
N ILE A 401 -11.73 -17.15 3.77
CA ILE A 401 -10.49 -17.79 3.28
C ILE A 401 -10.55 -19.28 3.59
N THR A 402 -10.21 -20.13 2.63
CA THR A 402 -10.20 -21.59 2.77
C THR A 402 -8.80 -22.18 2.95
N ARG A 403 -7.77 -21.49 2.47
CA ARG A 403 -6.37 -21.94 2.56
C ARG A 403 -5.64 -21.20 3.66
N VAL A 404 -5.18 -21.94 4.67
CA VAL A 404 -4.54 -21.37 5.88
C VAL A 404 -3.19 -22.02 6.09
N LEU A 405 -2.18 -21.22 6.36
CA LEU A 405 -0.84 -21.59 6.81
C LEU A 405 -0.74 -21.12 8.27
N ALA A 406 -1.00 -22.01 9.21
CA ALA A 406 -0.96 -21.76 10.64
C ALA A 406 0.37 -22.21 11.25
N GLU A 407 0.69 -21.72 12.45
CA GLU A 407 1.89 -22.09 13.23
C GLU A 407 3.21 -21.81 12.49
N VAL A 408 3.21 -20.83 11.56
CA VAL A 408 4.39 -20.45 10.77
C VAL A 408 5.24 -19.49 11.58
N LEU A 409 6.47 -19.88 11.87
CA LEU A 409 7.44 -19.02 12.54
C LEU A 409 7.90 -17.88 11.61
N PRO A 410 8.30 -16.72 12.13
CA PRO A 410 8.77 -15.61 11.30
C PRO A 410 9.90 -16.01 10.34
N ALA A 411 10.81 -16.88 10.77
CA ALA A 411 11.93 -17.36 9.94
C ALA A 411 11.46 -18.27 8.79
N ASP A 412 10.32 -18.93 8.90
CA ASP A 412 9.82 -19.92 7.93
C ASP A 412 8.85 -19.31 6.91
N LYS A 413 8.37 -18.06 7.15
CA LYS A 413 7.41 -17.39 6.26
C LYS A 413 7.89 -17.30 4.81
N ALA A 414 9.18 -16.99 4.60
CA ALA A 414 9.77 -16.94 3.26
C ALA A 414 9.76 -18.31 2.56
N GLY A 415 10.00 -19.39 3.31
CA GLY A 415 9.94 -20.76 2.79
C GLY A 415 8.54 -21.18 2.33
N GLU A 416 7.49 -20.73 3.02
CA GLU A 416 6.11 -20.98 2.60
C GLU A 416 5.75 -20.23 1.30
N VAL A 417 6.27 -19.01 1.12
CA VAL A 417 6.15 -18.27 -0.15
C VAL A 417 6.86 -19.03 -1.28
N GLU A 418 8.11 -19.45 -1.06
CA GLU A 418 8.90 -20.21 -2.03
C GLU A 418 8.20 -21.53 -2.43
N ARG A 419 7.57 -22.21 -1.48
CA ARG A 419 6.81 -23.45 -1.76
C ARG A 419 5.64 -23.20 -2.72
N LEU A 420 4.88 -22.12 -2.53
CA LEU A 420 3.80 -21.74 -3.44
C LEU A 420 4.32 -21.34 -4.83
N GLN A 421 5.45 -20.64 -4.89
CA GLN A 421 6.11 -20.30 -6.15
C GLN A 421 6.59 -21.55 -6.91
N ALA A 422 7.07 -22.57 -6.18
CA ALA A 422 7.48 -23.84 -6.77
C ALA A 422 6.33 -24.62 -7.42
N GLU A 423 5.07 -24.36 -7.03
CA GLU A 423 3.87 -24.87 -7.70
C GLU A 423 3.61 -24.17 -9.06
N GLY A 424 4.44 -23.20 -9.46
CA GLY A 424 4.28 -22.40 -10.68
C GLY A 424 3.30 -21.24 -10.55
N THR A 425 2.92 -20.89 -9.33
CA THR A 425 1.98 -19.81 -9.01
C THR A 425 2.71 -18.50 -8.85
N PHE A 426 2.17 -17.42 -9.43
CA PHE A 426 2.70 -16.06 -9.27
C PHE A 426 2.12 -15.45 -7.99
N VAL A 427 2.96 -15.26 -6.97
CA VAL A 427 2.57 -15.02 -5.59
C VAL A 427 2.84 -13.58 -5.18
N ALA A 428 1.84 -12.91 -4.58
CA ALA A 428 2.06 -11.71 -3.78
C ALA A 428 2.06 -12.07 -2.29
N MET A 429 2.96 -11.44 -1.52
CA MET A 429 2.94 -11.46 -0.05
C MET A 429 2.50 -10.09 0.46
N VAL A 430 1.59 -10.10 1.45
CA VAL A 430 1.08 -8.89 2.11
C VAL A 430 1.36 -8.97 3.61
N GLY A 431 2.06 -7.99 4.16
CA GLY A 431 2.42 -7.95 5.58
C GLY A 431 2.88 -6.57 6.06
N ASP A 432 3.19 -6.43 7.35
CA ASP A 432 3.57 -5.15 7.98
C ASP A 432 5.03 -4.72 7.73
N GLY A 433 5.83 -5.56 7.12
CA GLY A 433 7.22 -5.30 6.77
C GLY A 433 8.25 -5.52 7.89
N VAL A 434 7.86 -5.57 9.16
CA VAL A 434 8.81 -5.73 10.28
C VAL A 434 9.19 -7.20 10.44
N ASN A 435 8.19 -8.06 10.58
CA ASN A 435 8.37 -9.51 10.72
C ASN A 435 8.35 -10.24 9.38
N ASP A 436 7.81 -9.61 8.35
CA ASP A 436 7.51 -10.20 7.06
C ASP A 436 8.51 -9.80 5.96
N ALA A 437 9.50 -8.94 6.26
CA ALA A 437 10.45 -8.44 5.27
C ALA A 437 11.11 -9.55 4.41
N PRO A 438 11.55 -10.68 4.97
CA PRO A 438 12.10 -11.79 4.16
C PRO A 438 11.05 -12.42 3.25
N ALA A 439 9.80 -12.56 3.70
CA ALA A 439 8.71 -13.14 2.90
C ALA A 439 8.24 -12.18 1.81
N LEU A 440 8.18 -10.86 2.10
CA LEU A 440 7.89 -9.81 1.13
C LEU A 440 8.94 -9.78 0.01
N ALA A 441 10.23 -9.91 0.38
CA ALA A 441 11.33 -9.93 -0.58
C ALA A 441 11.39 -11.23 -1.41
N GLN A 442 10.94 -12.36 -0.85
CA GLN A 442 10.88 -13.65 -1.54
C GLN A 442 9.75 -13.71 -2.58
N ALA A 443 8.62 -13.06 -2.31
CA ALA A 443 7.46 -13.08 -3.19
C ALA A 443 7.75 -12.46 -4.56
N ASP A 444 6.97 -12.84 -5.60
CA ASP A 444 7.03 -12.19 -6.91
C ASP A 444 6.59 -10.72 -6.83
N LEU A 445 5.81 -10.38 -5.80
CA LEU A 445 5.40 -9.03 -5.46
C LEU A 445 5.23 -8.89 -3.95
N GLY A 446 6.03 -8.04 -3.32
CA GLY A 446 5.86 -7.64 -1.93
C GLY A 446 4.88 -6.46 -1.81
N ILE A 447 3.86 -6.59 -0.96
CA ILE A 447 2.91 -5.51 -0.63
C ILE A 447 3.04 -5.22 0.87
N ALA A 448 3.64 -4.11 1.22
CA ALA A 448 3.79 -3.68 2.61
C ALA A 448 2.58 -2.85 3.05
N ILE A 449 2.06 -3.12 4.25
CA ILE A 449 0.97 -2.37 4.88
C ILE A 449 1.53 -1.48 5.98
N GLY A 450 1.05 -0.23 6.03
CA GLY A 450 1.43 0.74 7.05
C GLY A 450 2.70 1.51 6.68
N ALA A 451 2.54 2.70 6.12
CA ALA A 451 3.64 3.58 5.69
C ALA A 451 4.50 4.16 6.83
N GLY A 452 4.26 3.72 8.09
CA GLY A 452 4.92 4.30 9.27
C GLY A 452 6.31 3.76 9.59
N THR A 453 6.76 2.69 8.93
CA THR A 453 8.06 2.09 9.20
C THR A 453 8.96 2.15 7.96
N ASP A 454 10.21 2.59 8.16
CA ASP A 454 11.22 2.60 7.09
C ASP A 454 11.41 1.19 6.48
N VAL A 455 11.27 0.14 7.30
CA VAL A 455 11.39 -1.26 6.90
C VAL A 455 10.29 -1.69 5.92
N ALA A 456 9.04 -1.27 6.15
CA ALA A 456 7.93 -1.57 5.23
C ALA A 456 8.12 -0.89 3.87
N VAL A 457 8.57 0.38 3.90
CA VAL A 457 8.89 1.14 2.69
C VAL A 457 10.05 0.50 1.93
N GLU A 458 11.03 -0.10 2.62
CA GLU A 458 12.19 -0.72 1.98
C GLU A 458 11.88 -2.11 1.41
N ALA A 459 11.09 -2.93 2.11
CA ALA A 459 10.83 -4.32 1.76
C ALA A 459 9.74 -4.51 0.67
N GLY A 460 8.70 -3.65 0.61
CA GLY A 460 7.58 -3.81 -0.33
C GLY A 460 7.85 -3.23 -1.72
N ASP A 461 7.31 -3.82 -2.77
CA ASP A 461 7.21 -3.27 -4.13
C ASP A 461 6.03 -2.31 -4.26
N ILE A 462 4.98 -2.56 -3.47
CA ILE A 462 3.83 -1.69 -3.28
C ILE A 462 3.74 -1.39 -1.79
N VAL A 463 3.50 -0.13 -1.44
CA VAL A 463 3.27 0.30 -0.06
C VAL A 463 1.84 0.83 0.05
N LEU A 464 1.09 0.23 0.96
CA LEU A 464 -0.25 0.68 1.32
C LEU A 464 -0.14 1.59 2.54
N MET A 465 -0.54 2.85 2.38
CA MET A 465 -0.45 3.86 3.44
C MET A 465 -1.45 3.58 4.56
N HIS A 466 -2.63 3.08 4.18
CA HIS A 466 -3.66 2.66 5.13
C HIS A 466 -3.47 1.18 5.45
N SER A 467 -3.68 0.84 6.70
CA SER A 467 -3.72 -0.57 7.11
C SER A 467 -5.09 -1.20 6.77
N ASP A 468 -5.56 -1.05 5.52
CA ASP A 468 -6.88 -1.53 5.08
C ASP A 468 -6.74 -2.62 3.99
N PRO A 469 -7.27 -3.84 4.20
CA PRO A 469 -7.28 -4.89 3.18
C PRO A 469 -7.95 -4.50 1.86
N ALA A 470 -8.87 -3.51 1.86
CA ALA A 470 -9.49 -3.00 0.64
C ALA A 470 -8.48 -2.38 -0.32
N ASP A 471 -7.38 -1.84 0.20
CA ASP A 471 -6.33 -1.23 -0.63
C ASP A 471 -5.50 -2.28 -1.38
N ILE A 472 -5.41 -3.51 -0.88
CA ILE A 472 -4.82 -4.64 -1.62
C ILE A 472 -5.63 -4.90 -2.90
N LEU A 473 -6.96 -4.97 -2.76
CA LEU A 473 -7.87 -5.16 -3.89
C LEU A 473 -7.79 -3.97 -4.85
N ALA A 474 -7.73 -2.74 -4.34
CA ALA A 474 -7.60 -1.52 -5.13
C ALA A 474 -6.31 -1.51 -5.94
N ALA A 475 -5.17 -1.87 -5.33
CA ALA A 475 -3.87 -1.97 -5.99
C ALA A 475 -3.91 -2.94 -7.18
N ILE A 476 -4.45 -4.14 -6.97
CA ILE A 476 -4.53 -5.18 -8.00
C ILE A 476 -5.52 -4.79 -9.11
N ARG A 477 -6.69 -4.22 -8.78
CA ARG A 477 -7.67 -3.73 -9.77
C ARG A 477 -7.09 -2.62 -10.63
N LEU A 478 -6.42 -1.65 -10.01
CA LEU A 478 -5.75 -0.56 -10.70
C LEU A 478 -4.68 -1.09 -11.65
N SER A 479 -3.86 -2.02 -11.19
CA SER A 479 -2.80 -2.67 -11.98
C SER A 479 -3.34 -3.43 -13.19
N LYS A 480 -4.38 -4.27 -12.99
CA LYS A 480 -5.06 -4.99 -14.10
C LYS A 480 -5.67 -4.04 -15.11
N ALA A 481 -6.31 -2.96 -14.64
CA ALA A 481 -6.88 -1.93 -15.51
C ALA A 481 -5.79 -1.18 -16.30
N THR A 482 -4.67 -0.84 -15.65
CA THR A 482 -3.54 -0.15 -16.25
C THR A 482 -2.90 -0.98 -17.35
N VAL A 483 -2.58 -2.24 -17.08
CA VAL A 483 -1.99 -3.14 -18.07
C VAL A 483 -2.93 -3.34 -19.26
N ARG A 484 -4.24 -3.43 -19.02
CA ARG A 484 -5.24 -3.49 -20.11
C ARG A 484 -5.19 -2.23 -20.97
N LYS A 485 -5.09 -1.04 -20.38
CA LYS A 485 -4.97 0.23 -21.10
C LYS A 485 -3.65 0.34 -21.86
N MET A 486 -2.54 -0.10 -21.26
CA MET A 486 -1.24 -0.17 -21.93
C MET A 486 -1.31 -1.03 -23.20
N ARG A 487 -1.90 -2.23 -23.11
CA ARG A 487 -2.10 -3.12 -24.28
C ARG A 487 -3.00 -2.49 -25.34
N GLN A 488 -4.09 -1.83 -24.94
CA GLN A 488 -4.96 -1.10 -25.87
C GLN A 488 -4.21 0.04 -26.57
N ASN A 489 -3.44 0.82 -25.83
CA ASN A 489 -2.65 1.92 -26.37
C ASN A 489 -1.60 1.42 -27.38
N LEU A 490 -0.88 0.36 -27.05
CA LEU A 490 0.10 -0.27 -27.94
C LEU A 490 -0.57 -0.78 -29.23
N PHE A 491 -1.75 -1.42 -29.09
CA PHE A 491 -2.52 -1.88 -30.24
C PHE A 491 -2.93 -0.71 -31.16
N TRP A 492 -3.52 0.36 -30.62
CA TRP A 492 -3.94 1.52 -31.43
C TRP A 492 -2.76 2.23 -32.07
N ALA A 493 -1.64 2.38 -31.35
CA ALA A 493 -0.41 2.96 -31.90
C ALA A 493 0.19 2.11 -33.03
N ALA A 494 0.12 0.79 -32.94
CA ALA A 494 0.64 -0.11 -33.96
C ALA A 494 -0.27 -0.19 -35.20
N ILE A 495 -1.58 -0.38 -35.00
CA ILE A 495 -2.53 -0.59 -36.12
C ILE A 495 -2.62 0.66 -37.00
N TYR A 496 -2.51 1.87 -36.40
CA TYR A 496 -2.46 3.12 -37.15
C TYR A 496 -1.32 3.09 -38.19
N ASN A 497 -0.11 2.71 -37.77
CA ASN A 497 1.05 2.65 -38.68
C ASN A 497 0.88 1.59 -39.77
N VAL A 498 0.37 0.42 -39.42
CA VAL A 498 0.13 -0.69 -40.36
C VAL A 498 -0.82 -0.26 -41.50
N VAL A 499 -1.87 0.51 -41.16
CA VAL A 499 -2.87 0.96 -42.15
C VAL A 499 -2.39 2.20 -42.90
N ALA A 500 -1.76 3.16 -42.22
CA ALA A 500 -1.45 4.46 -42.77
C ALA A 500 -0.19 4.48 -43.68
N ILE A 501 0.81 3.64 -43.37
CA ILE A 501 2.05 3.56 -44.18
C ILE A 501 1.78 3.17 -45.64
N PRO A 502 1.03 2.09 -45.96
CA PRO A 502 0.70 1.75 -47.34
C PRO A 502 -0.08 2.85 -48.08
N ILE A 503 -1.00 3.50 -47.39
CA ILE A 503 -1.78 4.61 -47.97
C ILE A 503 -0.85 5.79 -48.32
N ALA A 504 0.02 6.15 -47.39
CA ALA A 504 1.02 7.20 -47.59
C ALA A 504 2.02 6.87 -48.68
N ALA A 505 2.40 5.60 -48.83
CA ALA A 505 3.25 5.09 -49.89
C ALA A 505 2.57 5.12 -51.28
N GLY A 506 1.31 5.57 -51.38
CA GLY A 506 0.60 5.76 -52.65
C GLY A 506 -0.25 4.58 -53.11
N LEU A 507 -0.55 3.61 -52.22
CA LEU A 507 -1.38 2.44 -52.55
C LEU A 507 -2.75 2.83 -53.18
N LEU A 508 -3.36 3.91 -52.72
CA LEU A 508 -4.66 4.39 -53.18
C LEU A 508 -4.56 5.40 -54.36
N TYR A 509 -3.36 5.77 -54.81
CA TYR A 509 -3.19 6.75 -55.86
C TYR A 509 -3.69 6.23 -57.22
N ARG A 510 -3.21 5.06 -57.66
CA ARG A 510 -3.61 4.51 -58.98
C ARG A 510 -5.10 4.14 -59.05
N PRO A 511 -5.72 3.46 -58.07
CA PRO A 511 -7.12 3.07 -58.15
C PRO A 511 -8.10 4.23 -57.93
N PHE A 512 -7.73 5.23 -57.07
CA PHE A 512 -8.67 6.26 -56.63
C PHE A 512 -8.17 7.72 -56.78
N GLY A 513 -6.94 7.95 -57.26
CA GLY A 513 -6.34 9.28 -57.34
C GLY A 513 -6.04 9.95 -56.00
N ILE A 514 -6.07 9.17 -54.88
CA ILE A 514 -5.90 9.71 -53.54
C ILE A 514 -4.41 9.85 -53.21
N ILE A 515 -4.00 11.09 -52.88
CA ILE A 515 -2.65 11.42 -52.43
C ILE A 515 -2.73 11.82 -50.96
N LEU A 516 -2.07 11.06 -50.08
CA LEU A 516 -1.90 11.45 -48.70
C LEU A 516 -0.64 12.35 -48.59
N ARG A 517 -0.85 13.67 -48.50
CA ARG A 517 0.25 14.61 -48.35
C ARG A 517 0.88 14.54 -46.98
N PRO A 518 2.19 14.87 -46.81
CA PRO A 518 2.90 14.81 -45.53
C PRO A 518 2.21 15.58 -44.39
N GLU A 519 1.51 16.69 -44.70
CA GLU A 519 0.78 17.50 -43.72
C GLU A 519 -0.37 16.72 -43.07
N PHE A 520 -1.11 15.94 -43.85
CA PHE A 520 -2.17 15.08 -43.33
C PHE A 520 -1.60 13.89 -42.55
N GLY A 521 -0.42 13.40 -42.93
CA GLY A 521 0.34 12.43 -42.19
C GLY A 521 0.68 12.92 -40.78
N ALA A 522 1.19 14.14 -40.68
CA ALA A 522 1.51 14.77 -39.39
C ALA A 522 0.26 14.99 -38.51
N LEU A 523 -0.87 15.40 -39.12
CA LEU A 523 -2.13 15.56 -38.39
C LEU A 523 -2.65 14.23 -37.87
N ALA A 524 -2.59 13.18 -38.67
CA ALA A 524 -3.02 11.84 -38.30
C ALA A 524 -2.13 11.23 -37.17
N MET A 525 -0.81 11.49 -37.21
CA MET A 525 0.12 11.14 -36.13
C MET A 525 -0.26 11.85 -34.83
N SER A 526 -0.53 13.16 -34.87
CA SER A 526 -1.00 13.90 -33.70
C SER A 526 -2.32 13.37 -33.17
N ALA A 527 -3.27 13.00 -34.03
CA ALA A 527 -4.53 12.36 -33.62
C ALA A 527 -4.31 11.00 -32.94
N SER A 528 -3.34 10.20 -33.41
CA SER A 528 -2.96 8.94 -32.79
C SER A 528 -2.42 9.15 -31.37
N SER A 529 -1.50 10.11 -31.16
CA SER A 529 -0.96 10.45 -29.85
C SER A 529 -2.07 10.93 -28.90
N ILE A 530 -2.98 11.79 -29.37
CA ILE A 530 -4.15 12.25 -28.58
C ILE A 530 -5.04 11.07 -28.20
N THR A 531 -5.27 10.13 -29.11
CA THR A 531 -6.08 8.94 -28.83
C THR A 531 -5.47 8.09 -27.72
N VAL A 532 -4.17 7.84 -27.77
CA VAL A 532 -3.41 7.08 -26.76
C VAL A 532 -3.50 7.76 -25.39
N VAL A 533 -3.24 9.07 -25.34
CA VAL A 533 -3.31 9.85 -24.09
C VAL A 533 -4.74 9.86 -23.53
N SER A 534 -5.73 10.11 -24.37
CA SER A 534 -7.15 10.13 -23.97
C SER A 534 -7.58 8.76 -23.41
N ASN A 535 -7.16 7.66 -24.06
CA ASN A 535 -7.46 6.32 -23.57
C ASN A 535 -6.79 6.02 -22.21
N ALA A 536 -5.56 6.50 -21.99
CA ALA A 536 -4.90 6.41 -20.68
C ALA A 536 -5.67 7.20 -19.61
N LEU A 537 -6.13 8.42 -19.92
CA LEU A 537 -6.92 9.24 -18.99
C LEU A 537 -8.26 8.59 -18.60
N LEU A 538 -8.82 7.69 -19.42
CA LEU A 538 -10.02 6.94 -19.07
C LEU A 538 -9.80 5.99 -17.87
N LEU A 539 -8.54 5.70 -17.47
CA LEU A 539 -8.25 5.01 -16.20
C LEU A 539 -8.89 5.71 -15.01
N ARG A 540 -8.97 7.04 -15.01
CA ARG A 540 -9.61 7.83 -13.94
C ARG A 540 -11.07 7.46 -13.67
N ARG A 541 -11.73 6.76 -14.59
CA ARG A 541 -13.11 6.27 -14.44
C ARG A 541 -13.23 4.87 -13.85
N VAL A 542 -12.11 4.21 -13.62
CA VAL A 542 -12.09 2.88 -12.99
C VAL A 542 -12.49 3.02 -11.53
N ARG A 543 -13.49 2.23 -11.12
CA ARG A 543 -13.89 2.12 -9.71
C ARG A 543 -12.92 1.15 -9.03
N LEU A 544 -12.24 1.65 -8.02
CA LEU A 544 -11.26 0.91 -7.22
C LEU A 544 -11.90 0.39 -5.95
#